data_90ab841e2a14005e8a107ebb016f0565
#
_entry.id   90ab841e2a14005e8a107ebb016f0565
#
_cell.length_a   1.000
_cell.length_b   1.000
_cell.length_c   1.000
_cell.angle_alpha   90.00
_cell.angle_beta   90.00
_cell.angle_gamma   90.00
#
_symmetry.space_group_name_H-M   'P 1'
#
loop_
_entity.id
_entity.type
_entity.pdbx_description
1 polymer ?
#
loop_
_entity_poly.entity_id
_entity_poly.type
_entity_poly.pdbx_seq_one_letter_code
_entity_poly.pdbx_strand_id
1 'polypeptide(L)'
;MLNTKIQAVARVHAATEVSPSSILQEAGLDRFDYPLNWIEKNTGIKTLHHGDIHAKPSSYAIPAIEKALECFDGELDEIDAVFYCGMNRDMQEPSTAHIIADKIGLAAKLKLDMSDACHGFTAGIMMADLLIKTGQARHVLLCTGENASRGTMHIADRFKNQELGKKDIKSNIGAFTVGDVGAAMILGPTDDGSGFQTIDKNCSRSFNTNNDSAVWSACFVDWERNDFAMHSLWISLETIKMVVGMAPETLAGVGWEMNDIDYFVSH
;
A
#
# COMPACT_ATOMS: atom_id res chain seq x y z
N MET A 1 28.94 -8.56 -3.19
CA MET A 1 27.62 -8.73 -2.57
C MET A 1 26.60 -8.80 -3.70
N LEU A 2 25.67 -9.72 -3.62
CA LEU A 2 24.55 -9.76 -4.58
C LEU A 2 23.72 -8.47 -4.41
N ASN A 3 23.33 -7.87 -5.52
CA ASN A 3 22.29 -6.84 -5.49
C ASN A 3 20.92 -7.50 -5.60
N THR A 4 19.88 -6.77 -5.24
CA THR A 4 18.48 -7.21 -5.36
C THR A 4 17.81 -6.44 -6.47
N LYS A 5 17.05 -7.12 -7.32
CA LYS A 5 16.19 -6.47 -8.33
C LYS A 5 14.77 -7.01 -8.31
N ILE A 6 13.87 -6.25 -8.93
CA ILE A 6 12.50 -6.70 -9.20
C ILE A 6 12.57 -7.71 -10.34
N GLN A 7 12.15 -8.94 -10.09
CA GLN A 7 12.09 -10.02 -11.09
C GLN A 7 10.72 -10.03 -11.79
N ALA A 8 9.66 -9.81 -11.03
CA ALA A 8 8.30 -9.72 -11.57
C ALA A 8 7.45 -8.81 -10.70
N VAL A 9 6.46 -8.15 -11.31
CA VAL A 9 5.46 -7.34 -10.61
C VAL A 9 4.13 -7.42 -11.34
N ALA A 10 3.03 -7.53 -10.58
CA ALA A 10 1.69 -7.52 -11.13
C ALA A 10 0.68 -6.89 -10.16
N ARG A 11 -0.45 -6.50 -10.72
CA ARG A 11 -1.61 -6.02 -9.97
C ARG A 11 -2.92 -6.52 -10.57
N VAL A 12 -3.95 -6.60 -9.73
CA VAL A 12 -5.32 -6.91 -10.13
C VAL A 12 -6.25 -5.97 -9.37
N HIS A 13 -7.08 -5.25 -10.09
CA HIS A 13 -8.11 -4.41 -9.50
C HIS A 13 -9.37 -5.22 -9.22
N ALA A 14 -10.17 -4.79 -8.24
CA ALA A 14 -11.53 -5.26 -8.08
C ALA A 14 -12.38 -4.94 -9.33
N ALA A 15 -13.47 -5.70 -9.53
CA ALA A 15 -14.17 -5.72 -10.82
C ALA A 15 -15.07 -4.50 -11.07
N THR A 16 -15.57 -3.85 -10.00
CA THR A 16 -16.56 -2.77 -10.16
C THR A 16 -15.87 -1.42 -10.20
N GLU A 17 -15.98 -0.74 -11.34
CA GLU A 17 -15.55 0.64 -11.46
C GLU A 17 -16.59 1.60 -10.89
N VAL A 18 -16.14 2.53 -10.06
CA VAL A 18 -16.98 3.57 -9.46
C VAL A 18 -16.29 4.94 -9.58
N SER A 19 -17.06 5.98 -9.83
CA SER A 19 -16.50 7.33 -9.81
C SER A 19 -16.50 7.91 -8.39
N PRO A 20 -15.45 8.65 -7.98
CA PRO A 20 -15.47 9.33 -6.70
C PRO A 20 -16.69 10.23 -6.50
N SER A 21 -17.13 10.91 -7.57
CA SER A 21 -18.30 11.79 -7.53
C SER A 21 -19.59 11.04 -7.23
N SER A 22 -19.78 9.82 -7.76
CA SER A 22 -20.95 9.01 -7.44
C SER A 22 -20.98 8.58 -5.97
N ILE A 23 -19.82 8.24 -5.40
CA ILE A 23 -19.72 7.86 -3.98
C ILE A 23 -20.02 9.06 -3.09
N LEU A 24 -19.48 10.25 -3.39
CA LEU A 24 -19.77 11.47 -2.63
C LEU A 24 -21.24 11.86 -2.69
N GLN A 25 -21.89 11.65 -3.85
CA GLN A 25 -23.33 11.88 -4.02
C GLN A 25 -24.15 10.87 -3.21
N GLU A 26 -23.78 9.58 -3.28
CA GLU A 26 -24.46 8.54 -2.49
C GLU A 26 -24.32 8.76 -0.98
N ALA A 27 -23.17 9.24 -0.52
CA ALA A 27 -22.94 9.67 0.85
C ALA A 27 -23.74 10.94 1.22
N GLY A 28 -24.35 11.63 0.27
CA GLY A 28 -25.15 12.84 0.48
C GLY A 28 -24.32 14.08 0.81
N LEU A 29 -23.10 14.20 0.28
CA LEU A 29 -22.24 15.36 0.52
C LEU A 29 -22.72 16.61 -0.22
N ASP A 30 -23.54 16.46 -1.26
CA ASP A 30 -24.20 17.54 -2.00
C ASP A 30 -25.07 18.42 -1.08
N ARG A 31 -25.72 17.84 -0.06
CA ARG A 31 -26.51 18.60 0.93
C ARG A 31 -25.70 19.63 1.73
N PHE A 32 -24.37 19.51 1.72
CA PHE A 32 -23.47 20.45 2.38
C PHE A 32 -22.86 21.46 1.41
N ASP A 33 -23.35 21.52 0.17
CA ASP A 33 -22.78 22.31 -0.92
C ASP A 33 -21.32 21.91 -1.22
N TYR A 34 -20.95 20.63 -0.97
CA TYR A 34 -19.60 20.14 -1.22
C TYR A 34 -19.45 19.76 -2.70
N PRO A 35 -18.37 20.22 -3.37
CA PRO A 35 -18.17 19.93 -4.79
C PRO A 35 -17.95 18.43 -5.02
N LEU A 36 -18.86 17.74 -5.69
CA LEU A 36 -18.77 16.30 -5.94
C LEU A 36 -17.56 15.92 -6.81
N ASN A 37 -17.05 16.83 -7.63
CA ASN A 37 -15.84 16.63 -8.42
C ASN A 37 -14.54 17.02 -7.69
N TRP A 38 -14.61 17.27 -6.37
CA TRP A 38 -13.46 17.74 -5.60
C TRP A 38 -12.27 16.77 -5.66
N ILE A 39 -12.55 15.46 -5.56
CA ILE A 39 -11.50 14.43 -5.60
C ILE A 39 -10.81 14.44 -6.97
N GLU A 40 -11.56 14.33 -8.05
CA GLU A 40 -10.99 14.35 -9.41
C GLU A 40 -10.16 15.62 -9.64
N LYS A 41 -10.69 16.76 -9.26
CA LYS A 41 -10.02 18.06 -9.46
C LYS A 41 -8.71 18.20 -8.68
N ASN A 42 -8.62 17.63 -7.48
CA ASN A 42 -7.47 17.83 -6.59
C ASN A 42 -6.48 16.67 -6.61
N THR A 43 -6.90 15.47 -7.05
CA THR A 43 -6.05 14.27 -7.05
C THR A 43 -5.86 13.67 -8.43
N GLY A 44 -6.70 14.02 -9.40
CA GLY A 44 -6.71 13.39 -10.73
C GLY A 44 -7.39 12.02 -10.75
N ILE A 45 -7.89 11.50 -9.63
CA ILE A 45 -8.56 10.20 -9.54
C ILE A 45 -9.93 10.32 -10.21
N LYS A 46 -10.13 9.57 -11.30
CA LYS A 46 -11.39 9.53 -12.06
C LYS A 46 -12.21 8.28 -11.77
N THR A 47 -11.53 7.18 -11.48
CA THR A 47 -12.12 5.87 -11.27
C THR A 47 -11.48 5.21 -10.07
N LEU A 48 -12.30 4.61 -9.24
CA LEU A 48 -11.93 3.69 -8.17
C LEU A 48 -12.46 2.30 -8.52
N HIS A 49 -11.89 1.28 -7.91
CA HIS A 49 -12.34 -0.10 -8.06
C HIS A 49 -12.83 -0.61 -6.72
N HIS A 50 -14.07 -1.05 -6.66
CA HIS A 50 -14.67 -1.62 -5.48
C HIS A 50 -15.03 -3.09 -5.71
N GLY A 51 -14.82 -3.90 -4.70
CA GLY A 51 -15.19 -5.31 -4.69
C GLY A 51 -16.26 -5.62 -3.64
N ASP A 52 -16.32 -6.87 -3.26
CA ASP A 52 -17.16 -7.29 -2.14
C ASP A 52 -16.53 -6.79 -0.82
N ILE A 53 -17.26 -6.00 -0.05
CA ILE A 53 -16.83 -5.47 1.25
C ILE A 53 -16.51 -6.55 2.29
N HIS A 54 -16.99 -7.78 2.07
CA HIS A 54 -16.72 -8.96 2.91
C HIS A 54 -15.59 -9.84 2.37
N ALA A 55 -15.06 -9.52 1.17
CA ALA A 55 -13.96 -10.27 0.60
C ALA A 55 -12.72 -10.19 1.50
N LYS A 56 -12.01 -11.32 1.57
CA LYS A 56 -10.78 -11.37 2.34
C LYS A 56 -9.61 -10.81 1.55
N PRO A 57 -8.64 -10.14 2.19
CA PRO A 57 -7.43 -9.64 1.56
C PRO A 57 -6.71 -10.66 0.67
N SER A 58 -6.59 -11.92 1.11
CA SER A 58 -5.97 -12.97 0.29
C SER A 58 -6.65 -13.18 -1.06
N SER A 59 -7.97 -12.93 -1.16
CA SER A 59 -8.71 -13.10 -2.42
C SER A 59 -8.37 -12.05 -3.48
N TYR A 60 -7.82 -10.90 -3.07
CA TYR A 60 -7.26 -9.91 -3.99
C TYR A 60 -5.78 -10.17 -4.27
N ALA A 61 -5.01 -10.59 -3.26
CA ALA A 61 -3.58 -10.84 -3.40
C ALA A 61 -3.28 -12.01 -4.36
N ILE A 62 -4.01 -13.13 -4.24
CA ILE A 62 -3.73 -14.35 -5.00
C ILE A 62 -3.76 -14.14 -6.52
N PRO A 63 -4.79 -13.52 -7.12
CA PRO A 63 -4.80 -13.27 -8.56
C PRO A 63 -3.64 -12.38 -9.04
N ALA A 64 -3.15 -11.47 -8.19
CA ALA A 64 -1.98 -10.65 -8.51
C ALA A 64 -0.69 -11.48 -8.43
N ILE A 65 -0.60 -12.40 -7.47
CA ILE A 65 0.53 -13.33 -7.35
C ILE A 65 0.60 -14.25 -8.57
N GLU A 66 -0.52 -14.84 -8.97
CA GLU A 66 -0.61 -15.71 -10.16
C GLU A 66 -0.07 -14.98 -11.40
N LYS A 67 -0.51 -13.72 -11.63
CA LYS A 67 0.02 -12.90 -12.72
C LYS A 67 1.51 -12.55 -12.58
N ALA A 68 2.00 -12.34 -11.37
CA ALA A 68 3.42 -12.08 -11.15
C ALA A 68 4.26 -13.34 -11.44
N LEU A 69 3.76 -14.52 -11.07
CA LEU A 69 4.38 -15.79 -11.36
C LEU A 69 4.44 -16.10 -12.87
N GLU A 70 3.43 -15.70 -13.65
CA GLU A 70 3.46 -15.82 -15.12
C GLU A 70 4.60 -15.01 -15.76
N CYS A 71 5.08 -13.95 -15.10
CA CYS A 71 6.16 -13.08 -15.56
C CYS A 71 7.52 -13.41 -14.91
N PHE A 72 7.55 -14.36 -14.00
CA PHE A 72 8.75 -14.75 -13.28
C PHE A 72 9.48 -15.85 -14.03
N ASP A 73 10.74 -15.64 -14.35
CA ASP A 73 11.58 -16.61 -15.10
C ASP A 73 12.08 -17.78 -14.23
N GLY A 74 11.78 -17.79 -12.93
CA GLY A 74 12.16 -18.87 -11.99
C GLY A 74 10.99 -19.78 -11.66
N GLU A 75 11.26 -20.78 -10.82
CA GLU A 75 10.27 -21.75 -10.37
C GLU A 75 9.68 -21.35 -9.01
N LEU A 76 8.46 -21.81 -8.72
CA LEU A 76 7.75 -21.48 -7.48
C LEU A 76 8.55 -21.93 -6.22
N ASP A 77 9.25 -23.04 -6.28
CA ASP A 77 10.06 -23.58 -5.18
C ASP A 77 11.36 -22.82 -4.93
N GLU A 78 11.72 -21.88 -5.80
CA GLU A 78 12.82 -20.94 -5.58
C GLU A 78 12.47 -19.76 -4.68
N ILE A 79 11.18 -19.58 -4.38
CA ILE A 79 10.72 -18.52 -3.50
C ILE A 79 10.81 -18.99 -2.04
N ASP A 80 11.80 -18.47 -1.32
CA ASP A 80 12.09 -18.87 0.06
C ASP A 80 11.25 -18.14 1.11
N ALA A 81 10.70 -16.96 0.78
CA ALA A 81 9.91 -16.16 1.72
C ALA A 81 8.69 -15.50 1.08
N VAL A 82 7.62 -15.36 1.87
CA VAL A 82 6.40 -14.62 1.52
C VAL A 82 6.14 -13.55 2.57
N PHE A 83 6.01 -12.31 2.14
CA PHE A 83 5.60 -11.19 2.98
C PHE A 83 4.26 -10.63 2.49
N TYR A 84 3.26 -10.74 3.34
CA TYR A 84 2.01 -10.05 3.13
C TYR A 84 2.12 -8.63 3.75
N CYS A 85 2.02 -7.60 2.91
CA CYS A 85 2.31 -6.20 3.26
C CYS A 85 1.04 -5.34 3.19
N GLY A 86 -0.04 -5.79 3.82
CA GLY A 86 -1.34 -5.11 3.80
C GLY A 86 -1.76 -4.56 5.16
N MET A 87 -2.67 -3.58 5.14
CA MET A 87 -3.30 -3.06 6.36
C MET A 87 -4.32 -4.05 6.92
N ASN A 88 -5.08 -4.68 6.04
CA ASN A 88 -6.10 -5.66 6.38
C ASN A 88 -5.51 -7.07 6.39
N ARG A 89 -6.07 -7.95 7.21
CA ARG A 89 -5.70 -9.35 7.30
C ARG A 89 -6.91 -10.24 7.12
N ASP A 90 -6.69 -11.46 6.65
CA ASP A 90 -7.77 -12.46 6.56
C ASP A 90 -8.33 -12.80 7.93
N MET A 91 -7.43 -12.91 8.91
CA MET A 91 -7.71 -13.17 10.33
C MET A 91 -6.45 -12.87 11.15
N GLN A 92 -6.56 -12.92 12.45
CA GLN A 92 -5.40 -12.70 13.33
C GLN A 92 -4.41 -13.85 13.28
N GLU A 93 -4.88 -15.08 13.21
CA GLU A 93 -4.08 -16.31 13.19
C GLU A 93 -4.82 -17.41 12.41
N PRO A 94 -4.16 -18.11 11.45
CA PRO A 94 -2.79 -17.91 11.00
C PRO A 94 -2.59 -16.59 10.24
N SER A 95 -1.33 -16.21 9.99
CA SER A 95 -1.03 -15.00 9.17
C SER A 95 -1.60 -15.14 7.77
N THR A 96 -1.94 -14.00 7.15
CA THR A 96 -2.42 -13.95 5.76
C THR A 96 -1.38 -14.52 4.80
N ALA A 97 -0.08 -14.30 5.07
CA ALA A 97 1.02 -14.88 4.31
C ALA A 97 1.00 -16.44 4.34
N HIS A 98 0.64 -17.06 5.46
CA HIS A 98 0.47 -18.52 5.53
C HIS A 98 -0.70 -19.01 4.69
N ILE A 99 -1.83 -18.33 4.77
CA ILE A 99 -3.03 -18.66 4.00
C ILE A 99 -2.75 -18.56 2.50
N ILE A 100 -2.05 -17.50 2.08
CA ILE A 100 -1.66 -17.30 0.68
C ILE A 100 -0.71 -18.39 0.23
N ALA A 101 0.37 -18.66 0.99
CA ALA A 101 1.34 -19.68 0.65
C ALA A 101 0.69 -21.06 0.49
N ASP A 102 -0.21 -21.44 1.40
CA ASP A 102 -0.96 -22.70 1.31
C ASP A 102 -1.81 -22.76 0.04
N LYS A 103 -2.57 -21.70 -0.26
CA LYS A 103 -3.47 -21.67 -1.41
C LYS A 103 -2.76 -21.72 -2.76
N ILE A 104 -1.55 -21.16 -2.87
CA ILE A 104 -0.75 -21.19 -4.11
C ILE A 104 0.21 -22.40 -4.14
N GLY A 105 0.22 -23.26 -3.13
CA GLY A 105 1.10 -24.42 -3.05
C GLY A 105 2.57 -24.08 -2.81
N LEU A 106 2.87 -22.93 -2.21
CA LEU A 106 4.24 -22.49 -1.94
C LEU A 106 4.75 -22.95 -0.57
N ALA A 107 5.82 -23.73 -0.57
CA ALA A 107 6.49 -24.23 0.63
C ALA A 107 7.59 -23.27 1.15
N ALA A 108 7.31 -21.97 1.20
CA ALA A 108 8.27 -20.98 1.69
C ALA A 108 8.68 -21.22 3.14
N LYS A 109 9.95 -20.98 3.46
CA LYS A 109 10.52 -21.16 4.80
C LYS A 109 10.05 -20.05 5.77
N LEU A 110 9.86 -18.84 5.24
CA LEU A 110 9.46 -17.67 6.02
C LEU A 110 8.17 -17.09 5.46
N LYS A 111 7.17 -16.93 6.32
CA LYS A 111 5.84 -16.39 5.98
C LYS A 111 5.45 -15.35 7.04
N LEU A 112 5.40 -14.08 6.68
CA LEU A 112 5.15 -12.99 7.63
C LEU A 112 4.10 -12.02 7.10
N ASP A 113 3.22 -11.59 8.00
CA ASP A 113 2.42 -10.39 7.78
C ASP A 113 3.18 -9.18 8.34
N MET A 114 3.43 -8.21 7.47
CA MET A 114 4.11 -6.97 7.80
C MET A 114 3.10 -5.83 7.84
N SER A 115 3.10 -5.06 8.93
CA SER A 115 2.18 -3.96 9.12
C SER A 115 2.97 -2.68 9.36
N ASP A 116 2.91 -1.76 8.42
CA ASP A 116 3.47 -0.41 8.50
C ASP A 116 2.60 0.58 7.70
N ALA A 117 1.29 0.46 7.86
CA ALA A 117 0.30 1.26 7.13
C ALA A 117 0.60 1.32 5.63
N CYS A 118 0.54 2.51 5.01
CA CYS A 118 0.84 2.70 3.57
C CYS A 118 2.30 2.40 3.20
N HIS A 119 3.19 2.29 4.17
CA HIS A 119 4.62 2.01 3.99
C HIS A 119 4.94 0.50 4.05
N GLY A 120 3.96 -0.35 4.35
CA GLY A 120 4.16 -1.79 4.55
C GLY A 120 4.84 -2.48 3.37
N PHE A 121 4.49 -2.12 2.13
CA PHE A 121 5.09 -2.69 0.94
C PHE A 121 6.57 -2.28 0.79
N THR A 122 6.91 -1.03 1.08
CA THR A 122 8.30 -0.53 1.07
C THR A 122 9.13 -1.18 2.18
N ALA A 123 8.56 -1.34 3.39
CA ALA A 123 9.19 -2.07 4.48
C ALA A 123 9.46 -3.54 4.09
N GLY A 124 8.53 -4.17 3.36
CA GLY A 124 8.69 -5.49 2.78
C GLY A 124 9.87 -5.57 1.80
N ILE A 125 10.01 -4.57 0.91
CA ILE A 125 11.15 -4.48 -0.03
C ILE A 125 12.47 -4.40 0.74
N MET A 126 12.53 -3.58 1.79
CA MET A 126 13.73 -3.43 2.62
C MET A 126 14.12 -4.76 3.30
N MET A 127 13.14 -5.47 3.86
CA MET A 127 13.39 -6.77 4.49
C MET A 127 13.82 -7.82 3.46
N ALA A 128 13.19 -7.86 2.31
CA ALA A 128 13.53 -8.77 1.22
C ALA A 128 14.95 -8.53 0.71
N ASP A 129 15.34 -7.26 0.50
CA ASP A 129 16.69 -6.88 0.10
C ASP A 129 17.74 -7.37 1.10
N LEU A 130 17.47 -7.21 2.39
CA LEU A 130 18.35 -7.71 3.45
C LEU A 130 18.52 -9.24 3.40
N LEU A 131 17.41 -9.99 3.25
CA LEU A 131 17.45 -11.45 3.18
C LEU A 131 18.21 -11.96 1.94
N ILE A 132 18.01 -11.33 0.80
CA ILE A 132 18.67 -11.70 -0.47
C ILE A 132 20.17 -11.37 -0.38
N LYS A 133 20.54 -10.18 0.04
CA LYS A 133 21.95 -9.75 0.19
C LYS A 133 22.73 -10.57 1.21
N THR A 134 22.07 -11.09 2.22
CA THR A 134 22.70 -11.95 3.24
C THR A 134 22.63 -13.43 2.90
N GLY A 135 22.04 -13.81 1.76
CA GLY A 135 21.91 -15.20 1.32
C GLY A 135 20.92 -16.04 2.14
N GLN A 136 20.04 -15.39 2.91
CA GLN A 136 19.00 -16.07 3.69
C GLN A 136 17.79 -16.46 2.83
N ALA A 137 17.58 -15.78 1.71
CA ALA A 137 16.58 -16.12 0.71
C ALA A 137 17.16 -15.92 -0.69
N ARG A 138 16.75 -16.77 -1.66
CA ARG A 138 17.03 -16.57 -3.10
C ARG A 138 16.02 -15.57 -3.65
N HIS A 139 14.75 -15.90 -3.53
CA HIS A 139 13.66 -15.03 -3.95
C HIS A 139 12.67 -14.78 -2.81
N VAL A 140 12.08 -13.59 -2.82
CA VAL A 140 11.06 -13.18 -1.85
C VAL A 140 9.84 -12.68 -2.61
N LEU A 141 8.69 -13.27 -2.30
CA LEU A 141 7.39 -12.80 -2.77
C LEU A 141 6.83 -11.78 -1.78
N LEU A 142 6.62 -10.57 -2.26
CA LEU A 142 5.85 -9.54 -1.57
C LEU A 142 4.45 -9.50 -2.16
N CYS A 143 3.43 -9.40 -1.34
CA CYS A 143 2.06 -9.25 -1.81
C CYS A 143 1.22 -8.40 -0.87
N THR A 144 0.16 -7.86 -1.41
CA THR A 144 -0.90 -7.21 -0.65
C THR A 144 -2.24 -7.47 -1.30
N GLY A 145 -3.28 -7.46 -0.48
CA GLY A 145 -4.67 -7.40 -0.93
C GLY A 145 -5.40 -6.40 -0.04
N GLU A 146 -5.89 -5.33 -0.63
CA GLU A 146 -6.58 -4.28 0.11
C GLU A 146 -8.07 -4.28 -0.24
N ASN A 147 -8.90 -4.33 0.80
CA ASN A 147 -10.34 -4.15 0.75
C ASN A 147 -10.69 -2.80 1.38
N ALA A 148 -10.25 -1.73 0.73
CA ALA A 148 -10.39 -0.37 1.25
C ALA A 148 -11.80 0.19 1.08
N SER A 149 -12.56 -0.32 0.12
CA SER A 149 -13.97 0.06 -0.13
C SER A 149 -14.86 -0.13 1.10
N ARG A 150 -14.53 -1.10 1.97
CA ARG A 150 -15.21 -1.29 3.26
C ARG A 150 -15.19 -0.03 4.10
N GLY A 151 -14.04 0.64 4.20
CA GLY A 151 -13.91 1.91 4.93
C GLY A 151 -14.65 3.05 4.24
N THR A 152 -14.55 3.13 2.91
CA THR A 152 -15.29 4.10 2.10
C THR A 152 -16.80 3.99 2.35
N MET A 153 -17.36 2.80 2.25
CA MET A 153 -18.79 2.55 2.46
C MET A 153 -19.22 2.88 3.90
N HIS A 154 -18.41 2.49 4.89
CA HIS A 154 -18.68 2.82 6.27
C HIS A 154 -18.78 4.34 6.51
N ILE A 155 -17.84 5.11 6.00
CA ILE A 155 -17.86 6.58 6.10
C ILE A 155 -19.02 7.18 5.30
N ALA A 156 -19.32 6.65 4.11
CA ALA A 156 -20.46 7.07 3.32
C ALA A 156 -21.79 6.89 4.09
N ASP A 157 -21.98 5.73 4.70
CA ASP A 157 -23.17 5.44 5.52
C ASP A 157 -23.30 6.38 6.72
N ARG A 158 -22.22 6.69 7.41
CA ARG A 158 -22.22 7.63 8.53
C ARG A 158 -22.63 9.04 8.09
N PHE A 159 -22.18 9.50 6.94
CA PHE A 159 -22.66 10.76 6.36
C PHE A 159 -24.14 10.66 6.00
N LYS A 160 -24.56 9.62 5.31
CA LYS A 160 -25.93 9.38 4.89
C LYS A 160 -26.89 9.36 6.08
N ASN A 161 -26.51 8.71 7.16
CA ASN A 161 -27.28 8.59 8.40
C ASN A 161 -27.17 9.83 9.31
N GLN A 162 -26.49 10.89 8.88
CA GLN A 162 -26.29 12.15 9.61
C GLN A 162 -25.49 12.01 10.93
N GLU A 163 -24.72 10.95 11.09
CA GLU A 163 -23.77 10.80 12.19
C GLU A 163 -22.56 11.73 12.00
N LEU A 164 -22.20 12.01 10.74
CA LEU A 164 -21.20 12.97 10.33
C LEU A 164 -21.85 14.17 9.64
N GLY A 165 -21.27 15.34 9.83
CA GLY A 165 -21.76 16.61 9.27
C GLY A 165 -20.70 17.36 8.47
N LYS A 166 -21.02 18.57 8.02
CA LYS A 166 -20.15 19.43 7.21
C LYS A 166 -18.75 19.60 7.80
N LYS A 167 -18.62 19.71 9.12
CA LYS A 167 -17.34 19.87 9.83
C LYS A 167 -16.43 18.65 9.71
N ASP A 168 -17.02 17.47 9.51
CA ASP A 168 -16.33 16.19 9.50
C ASP A 168 -15.81 15.82 8.09
N ILE A 169 -16.23 16.55 7.03
CA ILE A 169 -15.83 16.25 5.66
C ILE A 169 -14.31 16.28 5.52
N LYS A 170 -13.66 17.31 6.05
CA LYS A 170 -12.21 17.51 5.90
C LYS A 170 -11.37 16.35 6.46
N SER A 171 -11.81 15.74 7.55
CA SER A 171 -11.12 14.60 8.19
C SER A 171 -11.46 13.25 7.58
N ASN A 172 -12.52 13.18 6.77
CA ASN A 172 -13.00 11.91 6.21
C ASN A 172 -12.91 11.83 4.67
N ILE A 173 -12.62 12.94 3.99
CA ILE A 173 -12.60 12.97 2.51
C ILE A 173 -11.58 11.99 1.90
N GLY A 174 -10.49 11.70 2.62
CA GLY A 174 -9.50 10.71 2.21
C GLY A 174 -10.07 9.30 2.06
N ALA A 175 -11.11 8.94 2.81
CA ALA A 175 -11.77 7.64 2.68
C ALA A 175 -12.40 7.40 1.30
N PHE A 176 -12.67 8.46 0.56
CA PHE A 176 -13.26 8.40 -0.78
C PHE A 176 -12.22 8.41 -1.91
N THR A 177 -10.94 8.27 -1.59
CA THR A 177 -9.82 8.24 -2.56
C THR A 177 -9.17 6.87 -2.70
N VAL A 178 -9.68 5.86 -2.00
CA VAL A 178 -9.11 4.51 -1.92
C VAL A 178 -10.00 3.49 -2.63
N GLY A 179 -9.39 2.42 -3.12
CA GLY A 179 -10.08 1.32 -3.81
C GLY A 179 -9.47 -0.03 -3.47
N ASP A 180 -10.09 -1.09 -3.98
CA ASP A 180 -9.71 -2.47 -3.73
C ASP A 180 -8.75 -2.98 -4.80
N VAL A 181 -7.65 -3.57 -4.36
CA VAL A 181 -6.57 -4.00 -5.25
C VAL A 181 -5.79 -5.17 -4.65
N GLY A 182 -5.32 -6.06 -5.51
CA GLY A 182 -4.24 -6.98 -5.19
C GLY A 182 -2.97 -6.55 -5.93
N ALA A 183 -1.82 -6.67 -5.28
CA ALA A 183 -0.52 -6.46 -5.89
C ALA A 183 0.47 -7.53 -5.41
N ALA A 184 1.41 -7.88 -6.30
CA ALA A 184 2.48 -8.80 -5.99
C ALA A 184 3.78 -8.38 -6.68
N MET A 185 4.91 -8.65 -6.01
CA MET A 185 6.25 -8.38 -6.52
C MET A 185 7.17 -9.53 -6.11
N ILE A 186 7.95 -10.04 -7.02
CA ILE A 186 9.00 -11.03 -6.74
C ILE A 186 10.34 -10.31 -6.83
N LEU A 187 11.11 -10.39 -5.75
CA LEU A 187 12.45 -9.87 -5.65
C LEU A 187 13.45 -11.02 -5.67
N GLY A 188 14.57 -10.83 -6.33
CA GLY A 188 15.62 -11.83 -6.43
C GLY A 188 16.99 -11.21 -6.63
N PRO A 189 18.06 -12.03 -6.61
CA PRO A 189 19.42 -11.56 -6.76
C PRO A 189 19.72 -11.12 -8.18
N THR A 190 20.70 -10.23 -8.31
CA THR A 190 21.32 -9.87 -9.58
C THR A 190 22.83 -9.64 -9.41
N ASP A 191 23.59 -9.94 -10.46
CA ASP A 191 25.05 -9.73 -10.57
C ASP A 191 25.42 -8.87 -11.78
N ASP A 192 24.43 -8.44 -12.58
CA ASP A 192 24.61 -7.67 -13.81
C ASP A 192 24.86 -6.17 -13.59
N GLY A 193 25.04 -5.74 -12.34
CA GLY A 193 25.21 -4.34 -11.97
C GLY A 193 23.92 -3.54 -11.87
N SER A 194 22.78 -4.14 -12.21
CA SER A 194 21.44 -3.56 -11.98
C SER A 194 20.95 -3.79 -10.55
N GLY A 195 19.76 -3.31 -10.25
CA GLY A 195 19.12 -3.55 -8.97
C GLY A 195 19.17 -2.35 -8.03
N PHE A 196 18.70 -2.56 -6.80
CA PHE A 196 18.64 -1.51 -5.78
C PHE A 196 20.03 -1.06 -5.36
N GLN A 197 20.39 0.17 -5.67
CA GLN A 197 21.70 0.72 -5.32
C GLN A 197 21.85 0.91 -3.82
N THR A 198 20.78 1.34 -3.18
CA THR A 198 20.67 1.33 -1.73
C THR A 198 19.22 1.49 -1.30
N ILE A 199 18.88 0.81 -0.21
CA ILE A 199 17.80 1.22 0.66
C ILE A 199 18.51 1.79 1.88
N ASP A 200 18.91 3.06 1.78
CA ASP A 200 19.69 3.69 2.82
C ASP A 200 18.84 3.77 4.10
N LYS A 201 19.53 3.61 5.23
CA LYS A 201 19.02 3.89 6.57
C LYS A 201 18.34 5.27 6.69
N ASN A 202 18.65 6.19 5.79
CA ASN A 202 18.02 7.50 5.72
C ASN A 202 16.70 7.48 4.94
N CYS A 203 16.43 6.47 4.11
CA CYS A 203 15.16 6.33 3.35
C CYS A 203 13.98 5.96 4.25
N SER A 204 14.20 5.48 5.45
CA SER A 204 13.16 5.13 6.41
C SER A 204 12.98 6.18 7.51
N ARG A 205 13.16 7.45 7.21
CA ARG A 205 12.60 8.48 8.09
C ARG A 205 11.08 8.39 7.98
N SER A 206 10.51 7.41 8.68
CA SER A 206 9.11 7.45 9.04
C SER A 206 8.83 8.78 9.73
N PHE A 207 7.58 9.20 9.77
CA PHE A 207 7.11 10.19 10.73
C PHE A 207 7.43 9.67 12.14
N ASN A 208 8.70 9.65 12.50
CA ASN A 208 9.10 9.47 13.86
C ASN A 208 8.81 10.79 14.58
N THR A 209 7.57 11.03 14.71
CA THR A 209 7.03 12.06 15.52
C THR A 209 7.29 11.64 16.94
N ASN A 210 8.35 12.15 17.49
CA ASN A 210 8.59 12.10 18.92
C ASN A 210 7.29 12.48 19.65
N ASN A 211 6.49 11.47 20.03
CA ASN A 211 5.26 11.60 20.82
C ASN A 211 4.16 12.51 20.27
N ASP A 212 4.07 12.67 18.96
CA ASP A 212 3.00 13.50 18.45
C ASP A 212 1.70 12.70 18.36
N SER A 213 0.91 12.78 19.43
CA SER A 213 -0.47 12.24 19.46
C SER A 213 -1.33 12.76 18.31
N ALA A 214 -0.92 13.85 17.67
CA ALA A 214 -1.55 14.40 16.48
C ALA A 214 -1.47 13.46 15.28
N VAL A 215 -0.41 12.65 15.15
CA VAL A 215 -0.31 11.67 14.04
C VAL A 215 -1.32 10.55 14.19
N TRP A 216 -1.52 10.06 15.40
CA TRP A 216 -2.55 9.04 15.69
C TRP A 216 -3.96 9.53 15.35
N SER A 217 -4.22 10.81 15.54
CA SER A 217 -5.51 11.41 15.19
C SER A 217 -5.63 11.80 13.72
N ALA A 218 -4.52 11.84 12.97
CA ALA A 218 -4.51 12.27 11.58
C ALA A 218 -4.84 11.15 10.59
N CYS A 219 -4.46 9.92 10.91
CA CYS A 219 -4.78 8.75 10.07
C CYS A 219 -4.81 7.50 10.95
N PHE A 220 -5.97 6.90 11.06
CA PHE A 220 -6.13 5.60 11.71
C PHE A 220 -7.25 4.79 11.06
N VAL A 221 -7.13 3.47 11.19
CA VAL A 221 -8.15 2.51 10.76
C VAL A 221 -8.29 1.47 11.88
N ASP A 222 -9.46 1.39 12.47
CA ASP A 222 -9.82 0.40 13.48
C ASP A 222 -11.11 -0.32 13.05
N TRP A 223 -10.95 -1.49 12.43
CA TRP A 223 -12.09 -2.27 11.93
C TRP A 223 -12.91 -2.94 13.05
N GLU A 224 -12.31 -3.16 14.22
CA GLU A 224 -13.05 -3.71 15.36
C GLU A 224 -14.05 -2.69 15.93
N ARG A 225 -13.65 -1.42 15.91
CA ARG A 225 -14.47 -0.29 16.35
C ARG A 225 -15.24 0.37 15.21
N ASN A 226 -15.03 -0.11 13.98
CA ASN A 226 -15.55 0.57 12.78
C ASN A 226 -15.19 2.06 12.75
N ASP A 227 -13.95 2.39 13.10
CA ASP A 227 -13.49 3.77 13.15
C ASP A 227 -12.41 4.01 12.10
N PHE A 228 -12.54 5.12 11.40
CA PHE A 228 -11.63 5.51 10.32
C PHE A 228 -11.51 7.04 10.29
N ALA A 229 -10.31 7.56 10.20
CA ALA A 229 -10.06 8.96 9.88
C ALA A 229 -8.80 9.11 9.04
N MET A 230 -8.82 10.04 8.09
CA MET A 230 -7.67 10.39 7.27
C MET A 230 -7.65 11.88 6.96
N HIS A 231 -6.78 12.61 7.61
CA HIS A 231 -6.49 14.02 7.34
C HIS A 231 -5.51 14.16 6.17
N SER A 232 -5.94 13.74 4.97
CA SER A 232 -5.10 13.61 3.78
C SER A 232 -4.30 14.87 3.45
N LEU A 233 -4.89 16.06 3.56
CA LEU A 233 -4.19 17.30 3.25
C LEU A 233 -3.00 17.57 4.19
N TRP A 234 -3.17 17.35 5.49
CA TRP A 234 -2.10 17.55 6.46
C TRP A 234 -0.96 16.52 6.24
N ILE A 235 -1.32 15.25 6.06
CA ILE A 235 -0.36 14.19 5.77
C ILE A 235 0.44 14.51 4.51
N SER A 236 -0.23 14.93 3.43
CA SER A 236 0.43 15.27 2.16
C SER A 236 1.41 16.44 2.32
N LEU A 237 1.02 17.50 3.03
CA LEU A 237 1.88 18.67 3.23
C LEU A 237 3.14 18.33 4.05
N GLU A 238 3.00 17.55 5.10
CA GLU A 238 4.15 17.13 5.91
C GLU A 238 5.06 16.16 5.14
N THR A 239 4.48 15.23 4.38
CA THR A 239 5.25 14.32 3.51
C THR A 239 6.04 15.08 2.45
N ILE A 240 5.44 16.07 1.77
CA ILE A 240 6.13 16.88 0.76
C ILE A 240 7.33 17.61 1.38
N LYS A 241 7.15 18.25 2.53
CA LYS A 241 8.24 18.94 3.23
C LYS A 241 9.40 17.98 3.53
N MET A 242 9.07 16.77 4.00
CA MET A 242 10.05 15.76 4.35
C MET A 242 10.81 15.27 3.13
N VAL A 243 10.10 14.90 2.05
CA VAL A 243 10.70 14.38 0.81
C VAL A 243 11.61 15.41 0.15
N VAL A 244 11.17 16.67 0.05
CA VAL A 244 11.99 17.76 -0.51
C VAL A 244 13.29 17.96 0.27
N GLY A 245 13.26 17.81 1.59
CA GLY A 245 14.46 17.91 2.43
C GLY A 245 15.40 16.71 2.34
N MET A 246 14.85 15.50 2.14
CA MET A 246 15.61 14.25 2.16
C MET A 246 16.17 13.83 0.80
N ALA A 247 15.47 14.13 -0.29
CA ALA A 247 15.83 13.62 -1.61
C ALA A 247 17.26 13.98 -2.03
N PRO A 248 17.77 15.22 -1.86
CA PRO A 248 19.15 15.55 -2.21
C PRO A 248 20.19 14.76 -1.40
N GLU A 249 19.98 14.58 -0.11
CA GLU A 249 20.90 13.84 0.77
C GLU A 249 20.92 12.34 0.40
N THR A 250 19.74 11.78 0.10
CA THR A 250 19.59 10.38 -0.29
C THR A 250 20.31 10.11 -1.62
N LEU A 251 20.12 10.96 -2.62
CA LEU A 251 20.78 10.84 -3.92
C LEU A 251 22.31 11.00 -3.80
N ALA A 252 22.77 12.00 -3.07
CA ALA A 252 24.19 12.20 -2.83
C ALA A 252 24.84 11.00 -2.10
N GLY A 253 24.11 10.34 -1.21
CA GLY A 253 24.56 9.14 -0.51
C GLY A 253 24.88 7.95 -1.43
N VAL A 254 24.31 7.92 -2.65
CA VAL A 254 24.55 6.90 -3.69
C VAL A 254 25.32 7.47 -4.88
N GLY A 255 25.79 8.71 -4.80
CA GLY A 255 26.53 9.37 -5.87
C GLY A 255 25.68 9.80 -7.06
N TRP A 256 24.38 10.02 -6.85
CA TRP A 256 23.43 10.46 -7.87
C TRP A 256 23.03 11.92 -7.66
N GLU A 257 22.66 12.55 -8.76
CA GLU A 257 22.01 13.87 -8.79
C GLU A 257 20.56 13.75 -9.26
N MET A 258 19.78 14.81 -9.12
CA MET A 258 18.37 14.84 -9.57
C MET A 258 18.21 14.53 -11.07
N ASN A 259 19.22 14.88 -11.89
CA ASN A 259 19.21 14.64 -13.34
C ASN A 259 19.50 13.18 -13.72
N ASP A 260 19.94 12.35 -12.77
CA ASP A 260 20.15 10.91 -12.98
C ASP A 260 18.85 10.11 -12.79
N ILE A 261 17.76 10.77 -12.44
CA ILE A 261 16.47 10.14 -12.20
C ILE A 261 15.59 10.25 -13.45
N ASP A 262 15.31 9.10 -14.07
CA ASP A 262 14.37 9.04 -15.20
C ASP A 262 12.91 9.10 -14.76
N TYR A 263 12.58 8.48 -13.63
CA TYR A 263 11.20 8.38 -13.14
C TYR A 263 11.12 8.51 -11.62
N PHE A 264 10.13 9.29 -11.15
CA PHE A 264 9.70 9.30 -9.77
C PHE A 264 8.41 8.49 -9.62
N VAL A 265 8.42 7.51 -8.72
CA VAL A 265 7.22 6.79 -8.33
C VAL A 265 6.83 7.25 -6.92
N SER A 266 5.85 8.14 -6.85
CA SER A 266 5.36 8.69 -5.58
C SER A 266 4.19 7.87 -5.06
N HIS A 267 3.98 7.98 -3.77
CA HIS A 267 2.78 7.45 -3.11
C HIS A 267 1.52 8.16 -3.60
#